data_3b4f558f5f25c0bb74a03c94ed7b039f
#
_entry.id   3b4f558f5f25c0bb74a03c94ed7b039f
#
_cell.length_a   1.000
_cell.length_b   1.000
_cell.length_c   1.000
_cell.angle_alpha   90.00
_cell.angle_beta   90.00
_cell.angle_gamma   90.00
#
_symmetry.space_group_name_H-M   'P 1'
#
loop_
_entity.id
_entity.type
_entity.pdbx_description
1 polymer ?
#
loop_
_entity_poly.entity_id
_entity_poly.type
_entity_poly.pdbx_seq_one_letter_code
_entity_poly.pdbx_strand_id
1 'polypeptide(L)'
;MRQPLEASASLVVSGLADTASPRQKRLTVLGVVETPPAGLRARQLFEEARVASLDHLRALELAIATVRELSNDVVRGGDLYAPGLRELARNLTEDLFWKAKTLTLLAQRQSDRPPASP
;
A
#
# COMPACT_ATOMS: atom_id res chain seq x y z
N MET A 1 10.47 -22.96 26.46
CA MET A 1 9.27 -22.67 25.73
C MET A 1 9.46 -21.69 24.62
N ARG A 2 10.04 -20.56 24.94
CA ARG A 2 10.17 -19.53 23.93
C ARG A 2 11.25 -19.81 22.91
N GLN A 3 12.23 -20.60 23.27
CA GLN A 3 13.30 -20.90 22.33
C GLN A 3 12.79 -21.47 21.03
N PRO A 4 11.89 -22.42 21.05
CA PRO A 4 11.42 -22.97 19.78
C PRO A 4 10.79 -21.91 18.89
N LEU A 5 10.05 -21.00 19.49
CA LEU A 5 9.43 -19.96 18.72
C LEU A 5 10.43 -19.00 18.12
N GLU A 6 11.40 -18.65 18.91
CA GLU A 6 12.43 -17.74 18.44
C GLU A 6 13.24 -18.36 17.33
N ALA A 7 13.56 -19.61 17.49
CA ALA A 7 14.31 -20.32 16.47
C ALA A 7 13.50 -20.41 15.18
N SER A 8 12.21 -20.69 15.31
CA SER A 8 11.37 -20.77 14.14
C SER A 8 11.30 -19.46 13.38
N ALA A 9 11.12 -18.39 14.11
CA ALA A 9 11.03 -17.08 13.48
C ALA A 9 12.32 -16.75 12.75
N SER A 10 13.42 -17.05 13.38
CA SER A 10 14.71 -16.78 12.80
C SER A 10 14.90 -17.55 11.50
N LEU A 11 14.53 -18.81 11.51
CA LEU A 11 14.66 -19.65 10.33
C LEU A 11 13.77 -19.17 9.20
N VAL A 12 12.58 -18.75 9.53
CA VAL A 12 11.65 -18.27 8.50
C VAL A 12 12.23 -17.07 7.79
N VAL A 13 12.74 -16.13 8.55
CA VAL A 13 13.29 -14.91 7.96
C VAL A 13 14.48 -15.26 7.07
N SER A 14 15.37 -16.10 7.57
CA SER A 14 16.53 -16.49 6.80
C SER A 14 16.12 -17.23 5.54
N GLY A 15 15.15 -18.09 5.67
CA GLY A 15 14.68 -18.87 4.53
C GLY A 15 14.15 -18.01 3.41
N LEU A 16 13.42 -16.98 3.75
CA LEU A 16 12.86 -16.11 2.73
C LEU A 16 13.96 -15.37 1.97
N ALA A 17 14.92 -14.85 2.70
CA ALA A 17 16.01 -14.13 2.07
C ALA A 17 16.85 -15.06 1.21
N ASP A 18 17.14 -16.23 1.73
CA ASP A 18 17.98 -17.19 1.01
C ASP A 18 17.27 -17.73 -0.22
N THR A 19 15.96 -17.89 -0.13
CA THR A 19 15.21 -18.44 -1.22
C THR A 19 15.29 -17.55 -2.46
N ALA A 20 15.20 -16.26 -2.28
CA ALA A 20 15.23 -15.34 -3.40
C ALA A 20 16.60 -15.32 -4.06
N SER A 21 17.63 -15.21 -3.27
CA SER A 21 18.99 -15.07 -3.79
C SER A 21 19.48 -16.28 -4.57
N PRO A 22 19.38 -17.49 -4.03
CA PRO A 22 19.83 -18.67 -4.78
C PRO A 22 19.07 -18.89 -6.07
N ARG A 23 17.81 -18.53 -6.08
CA ARG A 23 17.01 -18.71 -7.29
C ARG A 23 17.54 -17.82 -8.40
N GLN A 24 17.87 -16.59 -8.09
CA GLN A 24 18.38 -15.68 -9.08
C GLN A 24 19.73 -16.12 -9.60
N LYS A 25 20.56 -16.63 -8.72
CA LYS A 25 21.85 -17.14 -9.14
C LYS A 25 21.71 -18.31 -10.08
N ARG A 26 20.77 -19.19 -9.79
CA ARG A 26 20.55 -20.35 -10.63
C ARG A 26 20.10 -19.93 -12.01
N LEU A 27 19.18 -19.01 -12.08
CA LEU A 27 18.71 -18.54 -13.37
C LEU A 27 19.82 -17.94 -14.19
N THR A 28 20.68 -17.18 -13.54
CA THR A 28 21.81 -16.57 -14.20
C THR A 28 22.75 -17.62 -14.77
N VAL A 29 23.00 -18.64 -14.01
CA VAL A 29 23.91 -19.70 -14.43
C VAL A 29 23.35 -20.51 -15.59
N LEU A 30 22.10 -20.91 -15.44
CA LEU A 30 21.50 -21.79 -16.43
C LEU A 30 21.19 -21.11 -17.74
N GLY A 31 20.68 -19.92 -17.65
CA GLY A 31 20.20 -19.33 -18.87
C GLY A 31 20.28 -17.85 -18.83
N VAL A 32 21.39 -17.41 -19.25
CA VAL A 32 21.51 -16.00 -19.53
C VAL A 32 20.36 -15.58 -20.41
N VAL A 33 19.90 -16.50 -21.22
CA VAL A 33 18.78 -16.28 -22.11
C VAL A 33 17.54 -15.84 -21.40
N GLU A 34 17.38 -16.32 -20.17
CA GLU A 34 16.18 -16.03 -19.39
C GLU A 34 16.17 -14.61 -18.85
N THR A 35 17.30 -13.95 -18.88
CA THR A 35 17.39 -12.61 -18.33
C THR A 35 17.00 -11.61 -19.39
N PRO A 36 15.95 -10.83 -19.17
CA PRO A 36 15.55 -9.83 -20.16
C PRO A 36 16.58 -8.72 -20.26
N PRO A 37 16.61 -8.00 -21.36
CA PRO A 37 17.48 -6.84 -21.51
C PRO A 37 17.25 -5.84 -20.39
N ALA A 38 18.27 -5.13 -20.02
CA ALA A 38 18.20 -4.18 -18.92
C ALA A 38 17.06 -3.18 -19.06
N GLY A 39 16.86 -2.67 -20.27
CA GLY A 39 15.79 -1.71 -20.49
C GLY A 39 14.41 -2.31 -20.27
N LEU A 40 14.21 -3.52 -20.74
CA LEU A 40 12.94 -4.19 -20.56
C LEU A 40 12.70 -4.52 -19.10
N ARG A 41 13.74 -4.94 -18.41
CA ARG A 41 13.63 -5.26 -17.00
C ARG A 41 13.29 -4.02 -16.20
N ALA A 42 13.89 -2.90 -16.53
CA ALA A 42 13.60 -1.65 -15.85
C ALA A 42 12.15 -1.25 -16.04
N ARG A 43 11.61 -1.44 -17.23
CA ARG A 43 10.20 -1.14 -17.48
C ARG A 43 9.29 -2.06 -16.68
N GLN A 44 9.64 -3.33 -16.59
CA GLN A 44 8.84 -4.26 -15.81
C GLN A 44 8.82 -3.87 -14.34
N LEU A 45 9.96 -3.53 -13.79
CA LEU A 45 10.04 -3.09 -12.40
C LEU A 45 9.27 -1.81 -12.18
N PHE A 46 9.35 -0.90 -13.11
CA PHE A 46 8.62 0.34 -13.03
C PHE A 46 7.11 0.08 -13.05
N GLU A 47 6.67 -0.81 -13.92
CA GLU A 47 5.25 -1.12 -14.01
C GLU A 47 4.75 -1.81 -12.75
N GLU A 48 5.54 -2.69 -12.17
CA GLU A 48 5.18 -3.34 -10.92
C GLU A 48 5.06 -2.33 -9.79
N ALA A 49 6.00 -1.39 -9.74
CA ALA A 49 5.96 -0.35 -8.72
C ALA A 49 4.74 0.55 -8.92
N ARG A 50 4.41 0.82 -10.17
CA ARG A 50 3.26 1.64 -10.49
C ARG A 50 1.97 0.98 -10.03
N VAL A 51 1.81 -0.30 -10.32
CA VAL A 51 0.63 -1.05 -9.89
C VAL A 51 0.54 -1.09 -8.37
N ALA A 52 1.67 -1.34 -7.71
CA ALA A 52 1.69 -1.38 -6.26
C ALA A 52 1.31 -0.01 -5.67
N SER A 53 1.76 1.07 -6.29
CA SER A 53 1.41 2.40 -5.80
C SER A 53 -0.07 2.70 -5.96
N LEU A 54 -0.67 2.25 -7.05
CA LEU A 54 -2.10 2.45 -7.26
C LEU A 54 -2.92 1.63 -6.26
N ASP A 55 -2.48 0.42 -5.96
CA ASP A 55 -3.15 -0.40 -4.96
C ASP A 55 -3.06 0.26 -3.59
N HIS A 56 -1.92 0.84 -3.29
CA HIS A 56 -1.73 1.54 -2.02
C HIS A 56 -2.65 2.76 -1.91
N LEU A 57 -2.77 3.51 -3.00
CA LEU A 57 -3.67 4.67 -3.02
C LEU A 57 -5.12 4.24 -2.86
N ARG A 58 -5.50 3.12 -3.45
CA ARG A 58 -6.85 2.60 -3.29
C ARG A 58 -7.10 2.21 -1.84
N ALA A 59 -6.11 1.60 -1.19
CA ALA A 59 -6.25 1.27 0.22
C ALA A 59 -6.41 2.52 1.08
N LEU A 60 -5.70 3.59 0.73
CA LEU A 60 -5.84 4.85 1.43
C LEU A 60 -7.24 5.44 1.23
N GLU A 61 -7.76 5.38 0.01
CA GLU A 61 -9.12 5.86 -0.25
C GLU A 61 -10.15 5.11 0.61
N LEU A 62 -9.98 3.80 0.70
CA LEU A 62 -10.89 2.99 1.51
C LEU A 62 -10.75 3.32 3.00
N ALA A 63 -9.54 3.55 3.47
CA ALA A 63 -9.32 3.90 4.87
C ALA A 63 -9.99 5.25 5.20
N ILE A 64 -9.87 6.21 4.30
CA ILE A 64 -10.50 7.51 4.49
C ILE A 64 -12.02 7.35 4.52
N ALA A 65 -12.58 6.53 3.65
CA ALA A 65 -14.00 6.29 3.65
C ALA A 65 -14.46 5.69 4.97
N THR A 66 -13.69 4.76 5.51
CA THR A 66 -14.01 4.13 6.79
C THR A 66 -13.97 5.14 7.92
N VAL A 67 -12.93 5.99 7.95
CA VAL A 67 -12.83 7.00 9.00
C VAL A 67 -14.01 7.97 8.91
N ARG A 68 -14.40 8.34 7.69
CA ARG A 68 -15.54 9.23 7.52
C ARG A 68 -16.82 8.62 8.08
N GLU A 69 -17.04 7.34 7.80
CA GLU A 69 -18.23 6.67 8.30
C GLU A 69 -18.23 6.62 9.83
N LEU A 70 -17.10 6.26 10.42
CA LEU A 70 -17.00 6.20 11.87
C LEU A 70 -17.19 7.57 12.51
N SER A 71 -16.64 8.60 11.88
CA SER A 71 -16.81 9.96 12.38
C SER A 71 -18.27 10.38 12.29
N ASN A 72 -18.92 10.06 11.20
CA ASN A 72 -20.32 10.39 11.03
C ASN A 72 -21.20 9.67 12.03
N ASP A 73 -20.82 8.45 12.40
CA ASP A 73 -21.55 7.71 13.42
C ASP A 73 -21.48 8.41 14.77
N VAL A 74 -20.35 9.02 15.09
CA VAL A 74 -20.23 9.78 16.33
C VAL A 74 -21.18 10.98 16.28
N VAL A 75 -21.25 11.67 15.14
CA VAL A 75 -22.17 12.80 15.00
C VAL A 75 -23.61 12.35 15.20
N ARG A 76 -23.97 11.23 14.60
CA ARG A 76 -25.34 10.71 14.72
C ARG A 76 -25.65 10.21 16.11
N GLY A 77 -24.65 9.87 16.89
CA GLY A 77 -24.85 9.37 18.23
C GLY A 77 -25.42 10.40 19.18
N GLY A 78 -25.38 11.67 18.80
CA GLY A 78 -26.00 12.72 19.58
C GLY A 78 -25.46 12.77 21.00
N ASP A 79 -26.36 12.71 21.95
CA ASP A 79 -26.01 12.88 23.36
C ASP A 79 -25.17 11.74 23.94
N LEU A 80 -24.98 10.68 23.21
CA LEU A 80 -24.07 9.64 23.66
C LEU A 80 -22.64 10.14 23.76
N TYR A 81 -22.33 11.18 23.02
CA TYR A 81 -20.98 11.73 22.96
C TYR A 81 -20.98 13.16 23.43
N ALA A 82 -19.90 13.55 24.08
CA ALA A 82 -19.75 14.92 24.53
C ALA A 82 -19.79 15.88 23.35
N PRO A 83 -20.29 17.11 23.54
CA PRO A 83 -20.37 18.07 22.42
C PRO A 83 -19.05 18.30 21.71
N GLY A 84 -17.95 18.33 22.44
CA GLY A 84 -16.63 18.51 21.82
C GLY A 84 -16.27 17.37 20.90
N LEU A 85 -16.62 16.13 21.27
CA LEU A 85 -16.36 14.98 20.40
C LEU A 85 -17.22 15.03 19.16
N ARG A 86 -18.47 15.42 19.31
CA ARG A 86 -19.35 15.53 18.15
C ARG A 86 -18.89 16.59 17.18
N GLU A 87 -18.41 17.71 17.75
CA GLU A 87 -17.90 18.79 16.90
C GLU A 87 -16.66 18.38 16.18
N LEU A 88 -15.74 17.72 16.87
CA LEU A 88 -14.52 17.20 16.23
C LEU A 88 -14.87 16.22 15.14
N ALA A 89 -15.81 15.31 15.41
CA ALA A 89 -16.21 14.31 14.42
C ALA A 89 -16.84 14.96 13.20
N ARG A 90 -17.65 16.00 13.41
CA ARG A 90 -18.26 16.71 12.30
C ARG A 90 -17.22 17.37 11.41
N ASN A 91 -16.26 18.04 12.05
CA ASN A 91 -15.19 18.69 11.31
C ASN A 91 -14.35 17.67 10.55
N LEU A 92 -14.09 16.55 11.18
CA LEU A 92 -13.30 15.48 10.56
C LEU A 92 -14.02 14.90 9.35
N THR A 93 -15.32 14.65 9.50
CA THR A 93 -16.11 14.12 8.39
C THR A 93 -16.09 15.07 7.20
N GLU A 94 -16.27 16.34 7.47
CA GLU A 94 -16.30 17.35 6.40
C GLU A 94 -14.93 17.51 5.75
N ASP A 95 -13.89 17.58 6.58
CA ASP A 95 -12.54 17.73 6.06
C ASP A 95 -12.14 16.54 5.21
N LEU A 96 -12.46 15.34 5.67
CA LEU A 96 -12.12 14.14 4.92
C LEU A 96 -12.95 14.01 3.65
N PHE A 97 -14.15 14.56 3.64
CA PHE A 97 -14.95 14.57 2.43
C PHE A 97 -14.21 15.30 1.29
N TRP A 98 -13.69 16.48 1.59
CA TRP A 98 -12.97 17.25 0.58
C TRP A 98 -11.63 16.63 0.25
N LYS A 99 -10.93 16.11 1.25
CA LYS A 99 -9.65 15.46 1.03
C LYS A 99 -9.81 14.18 0.23
N ALA A 100 -10.91 13.47 0.42
CA ALA A 100 -11.17 12.27 -0.35
C ALA A 100 -11.37 12.61 -1.83
N LYS A 101 -12.08 13.69 -2.11
CA LYS A 101 -12.25 14.14 -3.50
C LYS A 101 -10.92 14.50 -4.14
N THR A 102 -10.10 15.24 -3.40
CA THR A 102 -8.79 15.62 -3.90
C THR A 102 -7.93 14.38 -4.14
N LEU A 103 -7.97 13.43 -3.20
CA LEU A 103 -7.20 12.20 -3.35
C LEU A 103 -7.62 11.44 -4.60
N THR A 104 -8.93 11.34 -4.84
CA THR A 104 -9.43 10.65 -6.02
C THR A 104 -8.91 11.29 -7.30
N LEU A 105 -8.92 12.62 -7.36
CA LEU A 105 -8.40 13.31 -8.53
C LEU A 105 -6.90 13.08 -8.71
N LEU A 106 -6.16 13.15 -7.63
CA LEU A 106 -4.72 12.96 -7.70
C LEU A 106 -4.37 11.52 -8.03
N ALA A 107 -5.14 10.58 -7.50
CA ALA A 107 -4.94 9.16 -7.83
C ALA A 107 -5.21 8.90 -9.30
N GLN A 108 -6.21 9.58 -9.85
CA GLN A 108 -6.50 9.48 -11.26
C GLN A 108 -5.31 9.94 -12.09
N ARG A 109 -4.71 11.05 -11.70
CA ARG A 109 -3.53 11.54 -12.39
C ARG A 109 -2.35 10.59 -12.27
N GLN A 110 -2.21 9.96 -11.12
CA GLN A 110 -1.16 8.97 -10.93
C GLN A 110 -1.39 7.79 -11.86
N SER A 111 -2.64 7.37 -12.01
CA SER A 111 -3.00 6.28 -12.90
C SER A 111 -2.70 6.62 -14.36
N ASP A 112 -2.91 7.87 -14.74
CA ASP A 112 -2.71 8.31 -16.11
C ASP A 112 -1.28 8.72 -16.41
N ARG A 113 -0.44 8.70 -15.39
CA ARG A 113 0.93 9.14 -15.55
C ARG A 113 1.68 8.17 -16.45
N PRO A 114 2.35 8.67 -17.51
CA PRO A 114 3.10 7.78 -18.38
C PRO A 114 4.32 7.23 -17.65
N PRO A 115 4.79 6.06 -18.06
CA PRO A 115 5.99 5.51 -17.48
C PRO A 115 7.17 6.42 -17.73
N ALA A 116 8.09 6.45 -16.77
CA ALA A 116 9.27 7.28 -16.90
C ALA A 116 10.06 6.80 -18.10
N SER A 117 10.52 7.74 -18.90
CA SER A 117 11.37 7.40 -20.03
C SER A 117 12.71 6.93 -19.53
N PRO A 118 13.21 5.84 -20.09
CA PRO A 118 14.53 5.37 -19.72
C PRO A 118 15.61 6.34 -20.12
#